data_a0134a946f49dc829425271e800cd07c
#
_entry.id   a0134a946f49dc829425271e800cd07c
#
_cell.length_a   1.000
_cell.length_b   1.000
_cell.length_c   1.000
_cell.angle_alpha   90.00
_cell.angle_beta   90.00
_cell.angle_gamma   90.00
#
_symmetry.space_group_name_H-M   'P 1'
#
loop_
_entity.id
_entity.type
_entity.pdbx_description
1 polymer ?
#
loop_
_entity_poly.entity_id
_entity_poly.type
_entity_poly.pdbx_seq_one_letter_code
_entity_poly.pdbx_strand_id
1 'polypeptide(L)'
;MRQKKIILSEDEMPRQWYNILADIKLNPPVDPQGNPIGPDKLAPVFPMNLIEQEVSPQRWIDIPEPVLEVLSMWRPSPLARAYKLEKELDTPAKIYYKNESLSPPGSHKPNTAVAQAYYNKEFGIKKLTTETGAGQWGSALAFACSQFGLECDIYMVRVSFEQKPYRKALMQCWGGNCIPSPSDRTQAGRAVLEKYPDTPGSLGIAISEAVEAAVTDQSGKTRYSLGSVLNHVILHQTIIGLEAKKQLEKVGDYPDIIIGCAGGGSNFAGLAFPFVYDKINGKNIDIYPVEPTACPTMTKAPFVYDHGDEAKYTPLLAMHSLGHSFIPAPIHAGGLRYHGMAPTVSQLITENILAPKAVTQIDAYKAGILWARTEGIVPAPETNHALACCVDEAKKAKEEGKEKVILFNFSGHGLLDLGAYVKYFSGDLVDYRLPDEEILESEKIFADYPKPQIIKSR
;
A
#
# COMPACT_ATOMS: atom_id res chain seq x y z
N MET A 1 29.74 1.55 21.40
CA MET A 1 28.76 0.75 20.60
C MET A 1 28.26 1.63 19.48
N ARG A 2 28.18 1.15 18.22
CA ARG A 2 27.63 1.96 17.12
C ARG A 2 26.12 2.12 17.32
N GLN A 3 25.57 3.32 17.11
CA GLN A 3 24.14 3.58 17.20
C GLN A 3 23.41 2.83 16.07
N LYS A 4 22.53 1.87 16.43
CA LYS A 4 21.78 1.07 15.47
C LYS A 4 20.37 1.65 15.25
N LYS A 5 19.70 2.12 16.30
CA LYS A 5 18.34 2.64 16.26
C LYS A 5 18.36 4.15 16.46
N ILE A 6 17.64 4.86 15.62
CA ILE A 6 17.38 6.30 15.71
C ILE A 6 15.89 6.44 16.06
N ILE A 7 15.63 6.93 17.27
CA ILE A 7 14.31 7.04 17.85
C ILE A 7 14.00 8.53 18.05
N LEU A 8 12.77 8.92 17.74
CA LEU A 8 12.18 10.19 18.16
C LEU A 8 11.45 9.99 19.49
N SER A 9 11.38 11.03 20.30
CA SER A 9 10.48 11.08 21.45
C SER A 9 9.01 11.29 20.96
N GLU A 10 8.03 11.09 21.83
CA GLU A 10 6.61 11.26 21.47
C GLU A 10 6.29 12.72 21.06
N ASP A 11 6.92 13.69 21.69
CA ASP A 11 6.78 15.12 21.37
C ASP A 11 7.43 15.52 20.03
N GLU A 12 8.34 14.69 19.49
CA GLU A 12 8.91 14.86 18.16
C GLU A 12 8.04 14.22 17.05
N MET A 13 7.00 13.47 17.42
CA MET A 13 6.09 12.86 16.43
C MET A 13 5.46 13.96 15.55
N PRO A 14 5.39 13.77 14.21
CA PRO A 14 4.72 14.73 13.33
C PRO A 14 3.27 14.98 13.75
N ARG A 15 2.88 16.27 13.80
CA ARG A 15 1.52 16.72 14.12
C ARG A 15 0.69 17.00 12.88
N GLN A 16 1.29 16.92 11.70
CA GLN A 16 0.65 17.16 10.40
C GLN A 16 1.08 16.07 9.42
N TRP A 17 0.19 15.73 8.50
CA TRP A 17 0.51 14.95 7.31
C TRP A 17 0.95 15.86 6.17
N TYR A 18 1.83 15.36 5.32
CA TYR A 18 2.21 16.02 4.07
C TYR A 18 1.31 15.57 2.93
N ASN A 19 0.66 16.53 2.28
CA ASN A 19 -0.22 16.32 1.14
C ASN A 19 0.50 16.67 -0.16
N ILE A 20 0.81 15.66 -0.98
CA ILE A 20 1.49 15.82 -2.26
C ILE A 20 0.66 16.59 -3.29
N LEU A 21 -0.68 16.62 -3.16
CA LEU A 21 -1.56 17.34 -4.09
C LEU A 21 -1.30 18.86 -4.13
N ALA A 22 -0.61 19.40 -3.13
CA ALA A 22 -0.15 20.79 -3.14
C ALA A 22 1.04 21.02 -4.12
N ASP A 23 1.71 19.97 -4.55
CA ASP A 23 2.96 20.03 -5.32
C ASP A 23 2.89 19.38 -6.69
N ILE A 24 1.84 18.58 -6.95
CA ILE A 24 1.62 17.91 -8.24
C ILE A 24 0.20 18.18 -8.78
N LYS A 25 0.04 18.00 -10.09
CA LYS A 25 -1.27 18.07 -10.75
C LYS A 25 -1.71 16.66 -11.14
N LEU A 26 -2.97 16.35 -10.93
CA LEU A 26 -3.57 15.07 -11.32
C LEU A 26 -4.65 15.25 -12.37
N ASN A 27 -4.85 14.22 -13.19
CA ASN A 27 -6.07 14.05 -13.94
C ASN A 27 -7.23 13.82 -12.96
N PRO A 28 -8.39 14.51 -13.10
CA PRO A 28 -9.53 14.31 -12.22
C PRO A 28 -10.13 12.91 -12.42
N PRO A 29 -10.81 12.34 -11.41
CA PRO A 29 -11.69 11.21 -11.62
C PRO A 29 -12.79 11.54 -12.62
N VAL A 30 -13.15 10.59 -13.50
CA VAL A 30 -14.16 10.81 -14.55
C VAL A 30 -15.20 9.69 -14.58
N ASP A 31 -16.36 10.00 -15.19
CA ASP A 31 -17.33 8.98 -15.58
C ASP A 31 -16.91 8.27 -16.89
N PRO A 32 -17.60 7.20 -17.32
CA PRO A 32 -17.28 6.51 -18.57
C PRO A 32 -17.39 7.40 -19.83
N GLN A 33 -18.08 8.53 -19.75
CA GLN A 33 -18.19 9.53 -20.82
C GLN A 33 -17.04 10.56 -20.82
N GLY A 34 -16.16 10.50 -19.79
CA GLY A 34 -15.02 11.41 -19.64
C GLY A 34 -15.36 12.72 -18.92
N ASN A 35 -16.55 12.85 -18.32
CA ASN A 35 -16.89 14.04 -17.55
C ASN A 35 -16.27 13.94 -16.14
N PRO A 36 -15.65 15.01 -15.61
CA PRO A 36 -15.12 15.01 -14.26
C PRO A 36 -16.21 14.71 -13.22
N ILE A 37 -15.86 13.83 -12.27
CA ILE A 37 -16.72 13.48 -11.15
C ILE A 37 -16.39 14.38 -9.96
N GLY A 38 -17.41 15.08 -9.45
CA GLY A 38 -17.28 15.87 -8.24
C GLY A 38 -17.19 15.04 -6.96
N PRO A 39 -16.66 15.62 -5.88
CA PRO A 39 -16.49 14.92 -4.60
C PRO A 39 -17.81 14.44 -3.98
N ASP A 40 -18.94 15.07 -4.30
CA ASP A 40 -20.29 14.69 -3.87
C ASP A 40 -20.68 13.27 -4.33
N LYS A 41 -20.17 12.80 -5.47
CA LYS A 41 -20.40 11.44 -5.98
C LYS A 41 -19.72 10.35 -5.15
N LEU A 42 -18.75 10.73 -4.33
CA LEU A 42 -18.07 9.80 -3.40
C LEU A 42 -18.78 9.69 -2.04
N ALA A 43 -19.72 10.59 -1.72
CA ALA A 43 -20.41 10.67 -0.43
C ALA A 43 -21.17 9.40 -0.01
N PRO A 44 -21.74 8.56 -0.93
CA PRO A 44 -22.32 7.30 -0.54
C PRO A 44 -21.29 6.28 -0.01
N VAL A 45 -20.02 6.41 -0.45
CA VAL A 45 -18.93 5.46 -0.14
C VAL A 45 -18.10 5.95 1.04
N PHE A 46 -17.77 7.25 1.10
CA PHE A 46 -16.90 7.86 2.12
C PHE A 46 -17.60 9.00 2.86
N PRO A 47 -17.25 9.26 4.12
CA PRO A 47 -17.73 10.44 4.83
C PRO A 47 -17.08 11.71 4.26
N MET A 48 -17.81 12.85 4.32
CA MET A 48 -17.40 14.10 3.68
C MET A 48 -16.03 14.61 4.17
N ASN A 49 -15.72 14.46 5.45
CA ASN A 49 -14.43 14.86 6.02
C ASN A 49 -13.22 14.10 5.44
N LEU A 50 -13.39 12.84 4.98
CA LEU A 50 -12.37 12.13 4.22
C LEU A 50 -12.34 12.55 2.74
N ILE A 51 -13.50 12.86 2.15
CA ILE A 51 -13.57 13.36 0.78
C ILE A 51 -12.90 14.74 0.67
N GLU A 52 -13.05 15.59 1.68
CA GLU A 52 -12.34 16.87 1.76
C GLU A 52 -10.82 16.69 1.74
N GLN A 53 -10.31 15.66 2.43
CA GLN A 53 -8.87 15.33 2.38
C GLN A 53 -8.45 14.74 1.03
N GLU A 54 -9.31 13.96 0.38
CA GLU A 54 -9.06 13.35 -0.94
C GLU A 54 -8.75 14.40 -2.01
N VAL A 55 -9.39 15.58 -1.91
CA VAL A 55 -9.30 16.67 -2.91
C VAL A 55 -8.60 17.93 -2.39
N SER A 56 -8.09 17.92 -1.16
CA SER A 56 -7.52 19.10 -0.52
C SER A 56 -6.29 19.63 -1.25
N PRO A 57 -6.19 20.93 -1.54
CA PRO A 57 -4.98 21.55 -2.06
C PRO A 57 -4.00 21.98 -0.94
N GLN A 58 -4.36 21.81 0.34
CA GLN A 58 -3.53 22.22 1.46
C GLN A 58 -2.34 21.26 1.60
N ARG A 59 -1.11 21.80 1.69
CA ARG A 59 0.12 21.00 1.81
C ARG A 59 0.24 20.28 3.15
N TRP A 60 -0.20 20.91 4.22
CA TRP A 60 -0.12 20.36 5.58
C TRP A 60 -1.52 20.22 6.15
N ILE A 61 -1.86 19.02 6.59
CA ILE A 61 -3.16 18.70 7.19
C ILE A 61 -2.91 18.19 8.59
N ASP A 62 -3.55 18.82 9.58
CA ASP A 62 -3.37 18.48 10.98
C ASP A 62 -3.83 17.04 11.29
N ILE A 63 -3.05 16.35 12.12
CA ILE A 63 -3.43 15.04 12.65
C ILE A 63 -4.26 15.27 13.91
N PRO A 64 -5.52 14.81 13.95
CA PRO A 64 -6.36 14.97 15.13
C PRO A 64 -5.75 14.28 16.37
N GLU A 65 -5.92 14.91 17.54
CA GLU A 65 -5.34 14.37 18.79
C GLU A 65 -5.79 12.93 19.10
N PRO A 66 -7.07 12.51 18.89
CA PRO A 66 -7.45 11.10 19.11
C PRO A 66 -6.75 10.13 18.16
N VAL A 67 -6.38 10.57 16.95
CA VAL A 67 -5.59 9.78 16.00
C VAL A 67 -4.16 9.65 16.51
N LEU A 68 -3.55 10.74 16.98
CA LEU A 68 -2.20 10.75 17.56
C LEU A 68 -2.13 9.86 18.80
N GLU A 69 -3.13 9.90 19.66
CA GLU A 69 -3.23 9.07 20.86
C GLU A 69 -3.17 7.57 20.52
N VAL A 70 -3.95 7.11 19.52
CA VAL A 70 -3.90 5.71 19.10
C VAL A 70 -2.57 5.39 18.40
N LEU A 71 -2.06 6.29 17.55
CA LEU A 71 -0.79 6.11 16.86
C LEU A 71 0.39 6.00 17.83
N SER A 72 0.36 6.69 18.98
CA SER A 72 1.41 6.67 20.00
C SER A 72 1.65 5.29 20.61
N MET A 73 0.73 4.34 20.45
CA MET A 73 0.94 2.95 20.87
C MET A 73 2.15 2.29 20.21
N TRP A 74 2.58 2.75 19.02
CA TRP A 74 3.77 2.20 18.32
C TRP A 74 4.62 3.26 17.62
N ARG A 75 4.18 4.50 17.58
CA ARG A 75 4.91 5.61 16.97
C ARG A 75 5.48 6.54 18.02
N PRO A 76 6.57 7.25 17.70
CA PRO A 76 7.34 7.20 16.45
C PRO A 76 7.98 5.84 16.20
N SER A 77 7.83 5.28 14.98
CA SER A 77 8.47 4.02 14.66
C SER A 77 9.99 4.21 14.45
N PRO A 78 10.84 3.24 14.83
CA PRO A 78 12.27 3.42 14.73
C PRO A 78 12.77 3.44 13.28
N LEU A 79 13.73 4.31 13.01
CA LEU A 79 14.66 4.15 11.91
C LEU A 79 15.87 3.37 12.41
N ALA A 80 16.31 2.38 11.67
CA ALA A 80 17.48 1.61 12.09
C ALA A 80 18.45 1.37 10.94
N ARG A 81 19.73 1.21 11.28
CA ARG A 81 20.78 0.91 10.31
C ARG A 81 21.08 -0.59 10.28
N ALA A 82 21.17 -1.16 9.08
CA ALA A 82 21.35 -2.58 8.83
C ALA A 82 22.84 -2.97 8.76
N TYR A 83 23.60 -2.72 9.83
CA TYR A 83 25.06 -2.94 9.86
C TYR A 83 25.50 -4.37 9.53
N LYS A 84 24.70 -5.37 9.89
CA LYS A 84 25.07 -6.76 9.60
C LYS A 84 24.84 -7.11 8.14
N LEU A 85 23.78 -6.57 7.53
CA LEU A 85 23.53 -6.69 6.10
C LEU A 85 24.63 -5.97 5.29
N GLU A 86 24.98 -4.72 5.68
CA GLU A 86 26.09 -3.97 5.05
C GLU A 86 27.39 -4.79 5.05
N LYS A 87 27.72 -5.39 6.19
CA LYS A 87 28.91 -6.24 6.35
C LYS A 87 28.82 -7.52 5.49
N GLU A 88 27.67 -8.18 5.46
CA GLU A 88 27.46 -9.40 4.70
C GLU A 88 27.59 -9.17 3.19
N LEU A 89 27.10 -8.02 2.70
CA LEU A 89 27.22 -7.60 1.31
C LEU A 89 28.62 -7.03 0.98
N ASP A 90 29.46 -6.76 2.00
CA ASP A 90 30.75 -6.11 1.85
C ASP A 90 30.64 -4.81 1.02
N THR A 91 29.64 -3.97 1.34
CA THR A 91 29.29 -2.76 0.60
C THR A 91 29.70 -1.49 1.35
N PRO A 92 30.12 -0.42 0.65
CA PRO A 92 30.28 0.90 1.25
C PRO A 92 28.95 1.61 1.52
N ALA A 93 27.82 1.08 1.02
CA ALA A 93 26.52 1.69 1.21
C ALA A 93 26.09 1.68 2.69
N LYS A 94 25.44 2.77 3.11
CA LYS A 94 24.74 2.88 4.39
C LYS A 94 23.28 2.48 4.17
N ILE A 95 22.82 1.40 4.80
CA ILE A 95 21.46 0.89 4.62
C ILE A 95 20.61 1.21 5.85
N TYR A 96 19.62 2.08 5.67
CA TYR A 96 18.62 2.42 6.67
C TYR A 96 17.26 1.82 6.34
N TYR A 97 16.56 1.35 7.36
CA TYR A 97 15.18 0.90 7.21
C TYR A 97 14.26 1.56 8.23
N LYS A 98 13.13 2.06 7.73
CA LYS A 98 12.04 2.54 8.56
C LYS A 98 11.18 1.35 8.96
N ASN A 99 11.11 1.05 10.25
CA ASN A 99 10.49 -0.18 10.73
C ASN A 99 9.01 0.01 11.07
N GLU A 100 8.14 -0.28 10.12
CA GLU A 100 6.69 -0.23 10.27
C GLU A 100 6.07 -1.56 10.75
N SER A 101 6.88 -2.56 11.10
CA SER A 101 6.39 -3.86 11.58
C SER A 101 5.97 -3.88 13.05
N LEU A 102 6.14 -2.78 13.79
CA LEU A 102 5.90 -2.70 15.23
C LEU A 102 4.47 -2.33 15.62
N SER A 103 3.63 -1.97 14.65
CA SER A 103 2.22 -1.71 14.93
C SER A 103 1.50 -2.98 15.41
N PRO A 104 0.37 -2.88 16.13
CA PRO A 104 -0.36 -4.06 16.61
C PRO A 104 -0.66 -5.12 15.54
N PRO A 105 -1.08 -4.78 14.29
CA PRO A 105 -1.23 -5.76 13.22
C PRO A 105 0.08 -6.12 12.49
N GLY A 106 1.21 -5.49 12.84
CA GLY A 106 2.52 -5.82 12.32
C GLY A 106 2.85 -5.25 10.93
N SER A 107 2.28 -4.10 10.55
CA SER A 107 2.52 -3.43 9.25
C SER A 107 2.27 -1.92 9.30
N HIS A 108 2.58 -1.21 8.18
CA HIS A 108 2.31 0.22 8.00
C HIS A 108 0.81 0.59 7.94
N LYS A 109 -0.07 -0.38 7.68
CA LYS A 109 -1.48 -0.12 7.34
C LYS A 109 -2.29 0.59 8.42
N PRO A 110 -2.04 0.41 9.73
CA PRO A 110 -2.76 1.12 10.78
C PRO A 110 -2.64 2.64 10.72
N ASN A 111 -1.59 3.19 10.12
CA ASN A 111 -1.43 4.65 10.00
C ASN A 111 -2.64 5.32 9.33
N THR A 112 -3.18 4.70 8.29
CA THR A 112 -4.40 5.19 7.64
C THR A 112 -5.67 4.58 8.22
N ALA A 113 -5.64 3.32 8.68
CA ALA A 113 -6.83 2.68 9.25
C ALA A 113 -7.35 3.44 10.48
N VAL A 114 -6.45 3.89 11.36
CA VAL A 114 -6.78 4.69 12.56
C VAL A 114 -7.41 6.02 12.15
N ALA A 115 -6.81 6.74 11.21
CA ALA A 115 -7.36 8.00 10.71
C ALA A 115 -8.74 7.79 10.06
N GLN A 116 -8.89 6.80 9.18
CA GLN A 116 -10.18 6.51 8.54
C GLN A 116 -11.26 6.13 9.57
N ALA A 117 -10.94 5.30 10.55
CA ALA A 117 -11.89 4.93 11.60
C ALA A 117 -12.32 6.17 12.43
N TYR A 118 -11.38 7.03 12.82
CA TYR A 118 -11.66 8.27 13.53
C TYR A 118 -12.63 9.17 12.74
N TYR A 119 -12.29 9.50 11.48
CA TYR A 119 -13.10 10.39 10.67
C TYR A 119 -14.50 9.83 10.36
N ASN A 120 -14.62 8.54 10.20
CA ASN A 120 -15.93 7.88 10.08
C ASN A 120 -16.72 7.99 11.40
N LYS A 121 -16.09 7.77 12.55
CA LYS A 121 -16.72 7.92 13.86
C LYS A 121 -17.23 9.35 14.09
N GLU A 122 -16.40 10.35 13.80
CA GLU A 122 -16.77 11.77 13.90
C GLU A 122 -17.94 12.13 12.98
N PHE A 123 -18.02 11.51 11.81
CA PHE A 123 -19.15 11.68 10.88
C PHE A 123 -20.42 10.96 11.32
N GLY A 124 -20.38 10.22 12.43
CA GLY A 124 -21.53 9.50 12.99
C GLY A 124 -21.77 8.12 12.38
N ILE A 125 -20.79 7.58 11.64
CA ILE A 125 -20.82 6.21 11.10
C ILE A 125 -20.73 5.20 12.26
N LYS A 126 -21.31 4.02 12.09
CA LYS A 126 -21.33 2.95 13.09
C LYS A 126 -20.61 1.70 12.62
N LYS A 127 -20.55 1.48 11.30
CA LYS A 127 -19.93 0.31 10.68
C LYS A 127 -19.05 0.68 9.52
N LEU A 128 -17.90 0.02 9.42
CA LEU A 128 -17.05 0.04 8.23
C LEU A 128 -17.11 -1.31 7.52
N THR A 129 -17.16 -1.26 6.20
CA THR A 129 -16.95 -2.42 5.32
C THR A 129 -15.63 -2.26 4.60
N THR A 130 -14.97 -3.36 4.30
CA THR A 130 -13.73 -3.34 3.55
C THR A 130 -13.43 -4.67 2.89
N GLU A 131 -12.55 -4.65 1.92
CA GLU A 131 -11.91 -5.82 1.34
C GLU A 131 -10.59 -6.14 2.05
N THR A 132 -10.09 -7.36 1.86
CA THR A 132 -8.70 -7.68 2.17
C THR A 132 -8.20 -8.86 1.32
N GLY A 133 -7.04 -8.72 0.70
CA GLY A 133 -6.38 -9.80 -0.05
C GLY A 133 -5.79 -10.86 0.88
N ALA A 134 -4.62 -10.58 1.45
CA ALA A 134 -3.89 -11.49 2.34
C ALA A 134 -4.24 -11.34 3.83
N GLY A 135 -5.13 -10.41 4.19
CA GLY A 135 -5.59 -10.16 5.56
C GLY A 135 -4.87 -9.03 6.30
N GLN A 136 -3.81 -8.43 5.74
CA GLN A 136 -3.09 -7.35 6.43
C GLN A 136 -3.94 -6.10 6.60
N TRP A 137 -4.66 -5.69 5.54
CA TRP A 137 -5.53 -4.53 5.61
C TRP A 137 -6.73 -4.77 6.54
N GLY A 138 -7.42 -5.91 6.39
CA GLY A 138 -8.52 -6.28 7.27
C GLY A 138 -8.12 -6.30 8.75
N SER A 139 -6.91 -6.81 9.08
CA SER A 139 -6.39 -6.76 10.44
C SER A 139 -6.16 -5.33 10.94
N ALA A 140 -5.64 -4.45 10.08
CA ALA A 140 -5.40 -3.05 10.44
C ALA A 140 -6.70 -2.29 10.69
N LEU A 141 -7.73 -2.52 9.86
CA LEU A 141 -9.02 -1.86 10.03
C LEU A 141 -9.80 -2.42 11.22
N ALA A 142 -9.79 -3.76 11.45
CA ALA A 142 -10.39 -4.35 12.65
C ALA A 142 -9.79 -3.76 13.92
N PHE A 143 -8.44 -3.63 13.99
CA PHE A 143 -7.76 -2.96 15.09
C PHE A 143 -8.26 -1.51 15.25
N ALA A 144 -8.26 -0.72 14.19
CA ALA A 144 -8.68 0.68 14.25
C ALA A 144 -10.15 0.84 14.67
N CYS A 145 -11.05 0.02 14.12
CA CYS A 145 -12.46 0.00 14.51
C CYS A 145 -12.64 -0.31 16.01
N SER A 146 -11.86 -1.23 16.58
CA SER A 146 -11.91 -1.54 18.00
C SER A 146 -11.53 -0.33 18.88
N GLN A 147 -10.60 0.51 18.42
CA GLN A 147 -10.18 1.71 19.17
C GLN A 147 -11.27 2.80 19.21
N PHE A 148 -12.11 2.87 18.19
CA PHE A 148 -13.16 3.91 18.08
C PHE A 148 -14.58 3.37 18.27
N GLY A 149 -14.76 2.10 18.64
CA GLY A 149 -16.06 1.48 18.88
C GLY A 149 -16.94 1.37 17.64
N LEU A 150 -16.33 1.05 16.48
CA LEU A 150 -17.00 0.79 15.22
C LEU A 150 -17.13 -0.71 14.95
N GLU A 151 -18.21 -1.12 14.32
CA GLU A 151 -18.33 -2.46 13.73
C GLU A 151 -17.48 -2.52 12.44
N CYS A 152 -16.99 -3.74 12.10
CA CYS A 152 -16.15 -3.92 10.93
C CYS A 152 -16.48 -5.24 10.21
N ASP A 153 -17.01 -5.14 8.99
CA ASP A 153 -17.23 -6.28 8.08
C ASP A 153 -16.11 -6.33 7.03
N ILE A 154 -15.41 -7.47 6.94
CA ILE A 154 -14.18 -7.62 6.16
C ILE A 154 -14.36 -8.75 5.14
N TYR A 155 -14.46 -8.39 3.86
CA TYR A 155 -14.55 -9.33 2.75
C TYR A 155 -13.13 -9.78 2.36
N MET A 156 -12.78 -11.00 2.76
CA MET A 156 -11.45 -11.57 2.53
C MET A 156 -11.45 -12.50 1.33
N VAL A 157 -10.51 -12.30 0.40
CA VAL A 157 -10.33 -13.19 -0.76
C VAL A 157 -10.32 -14.65 -0.32
N ARG A 158 -11.21 -15.49 -0.88
CA ARG A 158 -11.52 -16.86 -0.43
C ARG A 158 -10.27 -17.73 -0.23
N VAL A 159 -9.39 -17.78 -1.20
CA VAL A 159 -8.16 -18.58 -1.08
C VAL A 159 -7.30 -18.15 0.12
N SER A 160 -7.26 -16.86 0.43
CA SER A 160 -6.53 -16.35 1.60
C SER A 160 -7.27 -16.62 2.91
N PHE A 161 -8.61 -16.53 2.90
CA PHE A 161 -9.44 -16.86 4.06
C PHE A 161 -9.23 -18.31 4.51
N GLU A 162 -9.05 -19.24 3.57
CA GLU A 162 -8.78 -20.66 3.86
C GLU A 162 -7.33 -20.91 4.28
N GLN A 163 -6.37 -20.27 3.59
CA GLN A 163 -4.95 -20.52 3.80
C GLN A 163 -4.33 -19.77 4.99
N LYS A 164 -5.00 -18.73 5.51
CA LYS A 164 -4.45 -17.85 6.54
C LYS A 164 -5.36 -17.75 7.78
N PRO A 165 -5.60 -18.86 8.51
CA PRO A 165 -6.54 -18.88 9.65
C PRO A 165 -6.13 -17.93 10.78
N TYR A 166 -4.82 -17.68 10.97
CA TYR A 166 -4.33 -16.78 12.01
C TYR A 166 -4.64 -15.29 11.71
N ARG A 167 -4.71 -14.89 10.44
CA ARG A 167 -5.18 -13.56 10.06
C ARG A 167 -6.65 -13.35 10.42
N LYS A 168 -7.50 -14.36 10.14
CA LYS A 168 -8.91 -14.35 10.53
C LYS A 168 -9.05 -14.26 12.07
N ALA A 169 -8.34 -15.10 12.81
CA ALA A 169 -8.35 -15.08 14.28
C ALA A 169 -7.93 -13.71 14.84
N LEU A 170 -6.89 -13.09 14.27
CA LEU A 170 -6.42 -11.76 14.66
C LEU A 170 -7.51 -10.69 14.45
N MET A 171 -8.20 -10.68 13.29
CA MET A 171 -9.32 -9.78 13.03
C MET A 171 -10.46 -10.00 14.05
N GLN A 172 -10.78 -11.23 14.36
CA GLN A 172 -11.81 -11.57 15.36
C GLN A 172 -11.44 -11.13 16.79
N CYS A 173 -10.14 -11.18 17.16
CA CYS A 173 -9.68 -10.64 18.46
C CYS A 173 -10.00 -9.16 18.62
N TRP A 174 -10.05 -8.39 17.53
CA TRP A 174 -10.44 -6.98 17.52
C TRP A 174 -11.91 -6.76 17.13
N GLY A 175 -12.74 -7.81 17.17
CA GLY A 175 -14.18 -7.72 16.90
C GLY A 175 -14.56 -7.61 15.41
N GLY A 176 -13.59 -7.79 14.50
CA GLY A 176 -13.85 -7.80 13.05
C GLY A 176 -14.60 -9.06 12.61
N ASN A 177 -15.61 -8.88 11.75
CA ASN A 177 -16.36 -9.96 11.11
C ASN A 177 -15.75 -10.28 9.75
N CYS A 178 -14.99 -11.37 9.68
CA CYS A 178 -14.28 -11.77 8.46
C CYS A 178 -15.15 -12.71 7.61
N ILE A 179 -15.43 -12.31 6.37
CA ILE A 179 -16.34 -12.95 5.42
C ILE A 179 -15.53 -13.44 4.21
N PRO A 180 -15.65 -14.71 3.77
CA PRO A 180 -14.98 -15.16 2.54
C PRO A 180 -15.63 -14.51 1.31
N SER A 181 -14.82 -13.98 0.40
CA SER A 181 -15.27 -13.35 -0.85
C SER A 181 -14.81 -14.17 -2.07
N PRO A 182 -15.75 -14.48 -3.02
CA PRO A 182 -17.17 -14.07 -3.06
C PRO A 182 -18.03 -14.75 -1.99
N SER A 183 -19.07 -14.03 -1.56
CA SER A 183 -20.07 -14.50 -0.58
C SER A 183 -21.49 -14.46 -1.13
N ASP A 184 -22.43 -15.07 -0.42
CA ASP A 184 -23.87 -15.00 -0.72
C ASP A 184 -24.55 -13.75 -0.11
N ARG A 185 -23.80 -12.89 0.60
CA ARG A 185 -24.34 -11.72 1.30
C ARG A 185 -24.66 -10.55 0.39
N THR A 186 -23.94 -10.42 -0.72
CA THR A 186 -24.07 -9.33 -1.68
C THR A 186 -24.58 -9.82 -3.03
N GLN A 187 -25.13 -8.94 -3.84
CA GLN A 187 -25.54 -9.28 -5.20
C GLN A 187 -24.31 -9.57 -6.08
N ALA A 188 -23.25 -8.77 -5.93
CA ALA A 188 -22.00 -8.97 -6.64
C ALA A 188 -21.39 -10.35 -6.33
N GLY A 189 -21.33 -10.73 -5.05
CA GLY A 189 -20.83 -12.03 -4.63
C GLY A 189 -21.66 -13.20 -5.17
N ARG A 190 -23.00 -13.12 -5.07
CA ARG A 190 -23.92 -14.15 -5.63
C ARG A 190 -23.76 -14.32 -7.13
N ALA A 191 -23.67 -13.23 -7.88
CA ALA A 191 -23.50 -13.28 -9.34
C ALA A 191 -22.20 -13.98 -9.75
N VAL A 192 -21.11 -13.76 -9.00
CA VAL A 192 -19.84 -14.45 -9.23
C VAL A 192 -19.96 -15.94 -8.88
N LEU A 193 -20.55 -16.29 -7.74
CA LEU A 193 -20.72 -17.69 -7.30
C LEU A 193 -21.62 -18.48 -8.23
N GLU A 194 -22.66 -17.87 -8.81
CA GLU A 194 -23.53 -18.51 -9.80
C GLU A 194 -22.74 -18.89 -11.06
N LYS A 195 -21.86 -18.01 -11.51
CA LYS A 195 -21.05 -18.23 -12.73
C LYS A 195 -19.82 -19.10 -12.47
N TYR A 196 -19.19 -18.95 -11.30
CA TYR A 196 -17.92 -19.59 -10.94
C TYR A 196 -17.97 -20.09 -9.47
N PRO A 197 -18.66 -21.23 -9.18
CA PRO A 197 -18.85 -21.71 -7.80
C PRO A 197 -17.54 -21.98 -7.04
N ASP A 198 -16.51 -22.46 -7.73
CA ASP A 198 -15.20 -22.85 -7.15
C ASP A 198 -14.14 -21.76 -7.29
N THR A 199 -14.50 -20.52 -7.57
CA THR A 199 -13.54 -19.44 -7.73
C THR A 199 -12.71 -19.21 -6.47
N PRO A 200 -11.39 -18.99 -6.59
CA PRO A 200 -10.54 -18.62 -5.45
C PRO A 200 -10.81 -17.19 -4.94
N GLY A 201 -11.63 -16.41 -5.67
CA GLY A 201 -11.87 -15.01 -5.43
C GLY A 201 -10.75 -14.10 -5.94
N SER A 202 -11.04 -12.81 -6.02
CA SER A 202 -10.07 -11.76 -6.35
C SER A 202 -10.26 -10.55 -5.44
N LEU A 203 -9.28 -9.65 -5.42
CA LEU A 203 -9.40 -8.41 -4.67
C LEU A 203 -10.49 -7.50 -5.26
N GLY A 204 -10.63 -7.45 -6.59
CA GLY A 204 -11.68 -6.69 -7.26
C GLY A 204 -13.08 -7.14 -6.87
N ILE A 205 -13.33 -8.46 -6.77
CA ILE A 205 -14.59 -9.02 -6.27
C ILE A 205 -14.85 -8.60 -4.84
N ALA A 206 -13.85 -8.71 -3.96
CA ALA A 206 -13.98 -8.34 -2.56
C ALA A 206 -14.24 -6.83 -2.37
N ILE A 207 -13.66 -5.97 -3.21
CA ILE A 207 -13.95 -4.53 -3.25
C ILE A 207 -15.43 -4.33 -3.64
N SER A 208 -15.89 -4.96 -4.71
CA SER A 208 -17.30 -4.84 -5.16
C SER A 208 -18.28 -5.22 -4.06
N GLU A 209 -18.04 -6.32 -3.34
CA GLU A 209 -18.88 -6.74 -2.23
C GLU A 209 -18.87 -5.74 -1.07
N ALA A 210 -17.69 -5.25 -0.69
CA ALA A 210 -17.54 -4.30 0.41
C ALA A 210 -18.20 -2.95 0.10
N VAL A 211 -18.05 -2.45 -1.13
CA VAL A 211 -18.69 -1.20 -1.60
C VAL A 211 -20.21 -1.39 -1.64
N GLU A 212 -20.70 -2.49 -2.24
CA GLU A 212 -22.14 -2.79 -2.28
C GLU A 212 -22.75 -2.81 -0.87
N ALA A 213 -22.09 -3.50 0.08
CA ALA A 213 -22.58 -3.55 1.46
C ALA A 213 -22.66 -2.17 2.13
N ALA A 214 -21.77 -1.25 1.77
CA ALA A 214 -21.81 0.13 2.28
C ALA A 214 -22.94 0.94 1.65
N VAL A 215 -23.05 0.92 0.31
CA VAL A 215 -24.00 1.80 -0.40
C VAL A 215 -25.45 1.33 -0.34
N THR A 216 -25.68 0.05 -0.06
CA THR A 216 -27.03 -0.53 0.08
C THR A 216 -27.57 -0.49 1.51
N ASP A 217 -26.75 -0.08 2.49
CA ASP A 217 -27.20 0.05 3.90
C ASP A 217 -28.25 1.17 4.06
N GLN A 218 -29.49 0.77 4.34
CA GLN A 218 -30.63 1.69 4.49
C GLN A 218 -30.50 2.61 5.72
N SER A 219 -29.68 2.25 6.68
CA SER A 219 -29.47 3.10 7.88
C SER A 219 -28.63 4.35 7.59
N GLY A 220 -27.87 4.37 6.49
CA GLY A 220 -26.91 5.39 6.15
C GLY A 220 -25.72 5.48 7.13
N LYS A 221 -25.55 4.47 8.01
CA LYS A 221 -24.53 4.44 9.06
C LYS A 221 -23.35 3.52 8.72
N THR A 222 -23.30 2.99 7.50
CA THR A 222 -22.21 2.17 6.99
C THR A 222 -21.42 2.93 5.93
N ARG A 223 -20.09 2.82 5.93
CA ARG A 223 -19.20 3.34 4.89
C ARG A 223 -18.12 2.33 4.55
N TYR A 224 -17.60 2.45 3.35
CA TYR A 224 -16.46 1.67 2.89
C TYR A 224 -15.15 2.32 3.31
N SER A 225 -14.14 1.49 3.53
CA SER A 225 -12.78 1.93 3.88
C SER A 225 -11.77 1.09 3.09
N LEU A 226 -10.68 1.70 2.63
CA LEU A 226 -9.67 1.01 1.82
C LEU A 226 -8.24 1.31 2.28
N GLY A 227 -7.32 0.37 1.99
CA GLY A 227 -5.95 0.41 2.49
C GLY A 227 -4.91 0.98 1.55
N SER A 228 -5.30 1.48 0.36
CA SER A 228 -4.36 1.94 -0.67
C SER A 228 -5.05 2.79 -1.74
N VAL A 229 -4.30 3.30 -2.72
CA VAL A 229 -4.73 3.96 -3.96
C VAL A 229 -5.17 5.41 -3.78
N LEU A 230 -6.16 5.71 -2.93
CA LEU A 230 -6.73 7.06 -2.81
C LEU A 230 -5.81 8.03 -2.06
N ASN A 231 -5.97 9.32 -2.35
CA ASN A 231 -5.08 10.37 -1.85
C ASN A 231 -5.13 10.50 -0.32
N HIS A 232 -6.32 10.42 0.30
CA HIS A 232 -6.43 10.50 1.76
C HIS A 232 -5.73 9.32 2.45
N VAL A 233 -5.74 8.12 1.84
CA VAL A 233 -5.00 6.95 2.34
C VAL A 233 -3.50 7.21 2.33
N ILE A 234 -3.00 7.72 1.20
CA ILE A 234 -1.58 8.03 1.01
C ILE A 234 -1.14 9.18 1.91
N LEU A 235 -1.97 10.22 2.04
CA LEU A 235 -1.78 11.33 2.96
C LEU A 235 -1.47 10.85 4.37
N HIS A 236 -2.32 9.99 4.94
CA HIS A 236 -2.15 9.45 6.30
C HIS A 236 -0.85 8.67 6.47
N GLN A 237 -0.36 8.03 5.41
CA GLN A 237 0.89 7.26 5.45
C GLN A 237 2.14 8.15 5.49
N THR A 238 2.06 9.43 5.11
CA THR A 238 3.23 10.32 5.03
C THR A 238 3.93 10.57 6.36
N ILE A 239 3.28 10.27 7.49
CA ILE A 239 3.89 10.27 8.82
C ILE A 239 5.17 9.40 8.85
N ILE A 240 5.24 8.32 8.03
CA ILE A 240 6.40 7.43 7.91
C ILE A 240 7.64 8.21 7.44
N GLY A 241 7.52 8.92 6.33
CA GLY A 241 8.60 9.68 5.73
C GLY A 241 8.95 10.95 6.52
N LEU A 242 7.95 11.59 7.14
CA LEU A 242 8.17 12.74 8.01
C LEU A 242 9.01 12.38 9.24
N GLU A 243 8.73 11.24 9.88
CA GLU A 243 9.58 10.73 10.97
C GLU A 243 10.95 10.35 10.46
N ALA A 244 11.05 9.66 9.30
CA ALA A 244 12.32 9.23 8.73
C ALA A 244 13.25 10.42 8.42
N LYS A 245 12.71 11.55 7.93
CA LYS A 245 13.48 12.78 7.69
C LYS A 245 14.09 13.30 8.98
N LYS A 246 13.30 13.45 10.05
CA LYS A 246 13.78 13.89 11.36
C LYS A 246 14.84 12.94 11.95
N GLN A 247 14.64 11.63 11.75
CA GLN A 247 15.56 10.61 12.24
C GLN A 247 16.90 10.63 11.51
N LEU A 248 16.89 10.79 10.18
CA LEU A 248 18.13 10.91 9.39
C LEU A 248 18.88 12.19 9.71
N GLU A 249 18.18 13.30 9.94
CA GLU A 249 18.77 14.56 10.37
C GLU A 249 19.56 14.41 11.68
N LYS A 250 19.04 13.62 12.66
CA LYS A 250 19.74 13.36 13.93
C LYS A 250 21.10 12.67 13.76
N VAL A 251 21.31 11.97 12.66
CA VAL A 251 22.58 11.27 12.37
C VAL A 251 23.39 11.91 11.25
N GLY A 252 22.92 13.05 10.72
CA GLY A 252 23.60 13.82 9.67
C GLY A 252 23.65 13.13 8.32
N ASP A 253 22.78 12.14 8.06
CA ASP A 253 22.66 11.44 6.77
C ASP A 253 21.43 11.91 6.01
N TYR A 254 21.49 11.84 4.67
CA TYR A 254 20.39 12.10 3.77
C TYR A 254 20.35 11.02 2.67
N PRO A 255 19.19 10.51 2.26
CA PRO A 255 19.14 9.36 1.34
C PRO A 255 19.50 9.77 -0.09
N ASP A 256 20.41 9.01 -0.71
CA ASP A 256 20.63 9.01 -2.16
C ASP A 256 19.57 8.17 -2.88
N ILE A 257 19.10 7.11 -2.20
CA ILE A 257 18.15 6.14 -2.79
C ILE A 257 17.05 5.86 -1.77
N ILE A 258 15.79 5.92 -2.23
CA ILE A 258 14.60 5.57 -1.45
C ILE A 258 13.87 4.42 -2.12
N ILE A 259 13.51 3.38 -1.34
CA ILE A 259 12.90 2.16 -1.86
C ILE A 259 11.67 1.80 -1.03
N GLY A 260 10.60 1.37 -1.69
CA GLY A 260 9.43 0.79 -1.02
C GLY A 260 8.68 -0.15 -1.93
N CYS A 261 8.16 -1.26 -1.39
CA CYS A 261 7.27 -2.13 -2.15
C CYS A 261 5.92 -1.44 -2.38
N ALA A 262 5.35 -1.63 -3.57
CA ALA A 262 4.12 -0.99 -3.99
C ALA A 262 3.15 -2.01 -4.61
N GLY A 263 1.98 -2.15 -3.99
CA GLY A 263 0.78 -2.76 -4.59
C GLY A 263 -0.09 -1.64 -5.17
N GLY A 264 -1.00 -1.07 -4.35
CA GLY A 264 -1.70 0.17 -4.70
C GLY A 264 -0.93 1.45 -4.35
N GLY A 265 0.29 1.38 -3.79
CA GLY A 265 1.19 2.51 -3.60
C GLY A 265 1.32 3.08 -2.18
N SER A 266 0.42 2.77 -1.23
CA SER A 266 0.36 3.46 0.08
C SER A 266 1.64 3.30 0.94
N ASN A 267 2.22 2.10 0.97
CA ASN A 267 3.47 1.85 1.70
C ASN A 267 4.65 2.66 1.15
N PHE A 268 4.83 2.59 -0.16
CA PHE A 268 5.89 3.30 -0.86
C PHE A 268 5.73 4.82 -0.70
N ALA A 269 4.54 5.35 -1.01
CA ALA A 269 4.26 6.78 -0.97
C ALA A 269 4.38 7.35 0.45
N GLY A 270 3.99 6.60 1.47
CA GLY A 270 4.10 7.01 2.86
C GLY A 270 5.53 7.34 3.28
N LEU A 271 6.51 6.52 2.86
CA LEU A 271 7.92 6.84 3.05
C LEU A 271 8.41 7.92 2.08
N ALA A 272 8.10 7.76 0.78
CA ALA A 272 8.77 8.49 -0.28
C ALA A 272 8.26 9.93 -0.47
N PHE A 273 6.97 10.22 -0.31
CA PHE A 273 6.41 11.51 -0.70
C PHE A 273 7.01 12.72 0.03
N PRO A 274 7.30 12.70 1.34
CA PRO A 274 8.03 13.79 1.97
C PRO A 274 9.41 14.08 1.33
N PHE A 275 10.05 13.07 0.72
CA PHE A 275 11.30 13.22 -0.02
C PHE A 275 11.08 13.54 -1.51
N VAL A 276 9.95 13.15 -2.10
CA VAL A 276 9.53 13.62 -3.43
C VAL A 276 9.41 15.13 -3.43
N TYR A 277 8.88 15.73 -2.37
CA TYR A 277 8.91 17.19 -2.19
C TYR A 277 10.33 17.76 -2.36
N ASP A 278 11.33 17.17 -1.71
CA ASP A 278 12.71 17.63 -1.83
C ASP A 278 13.28 17.42 -3.25
N LYS A 279 12.96 16.27 -3.89
CA LYS A 279 13.36 15.99 -5.28
C LYS A 279 12.79 17.00 -6.27
N ILE A 280 11.52 17.32 -6.15
CA ILE A 280 10.86 18.35 -6.96
C ILE A 280 11.52 19.71 -6.76
N ASN A 281 12.03 19.99 -5.54
CA ASN A 281 12.75 21.21 -5.19
C ASN A 281 14.27 21.14 -5.43
N GLY A 282 14.75 20.19 -6.25
CA GLY A 282 16.11 20.14 -6.77
C GLY A 282 17.09 19.23 -6.04
N LYS A 283 16.64 18.44 -5.05
CA LYS A 283 17.49 17.40 -4.44
C LYS A 283 17.68 16.23 -5.40
N ASN A 284 18.91 15.75 -5.52
CA ASN A 284 19.21 14.56 -6.32
C ASN A 284 18.97 13.30 -5.48
N ILE A 285 17.85 12.61 -5.72
CA ILE A 285 17.45 11.40 -5.01
C ILE A 285 16.89 10.41 -6.03
N ASP A 286 17.34 9.17 -6.02
CA ASP A 286 16.71 8.09 -6.77
C ASP A 286 15.58 7.48 -5.94
N ILE A 287 14.37 7.33 -6.53
CA ILE A 287 13.20 6.86 -5.79
C ILE A 287 12.55 5.70 -6.56
N TYR A 288 12.56 4.51 -5.95
CA TYR A 288 12.17 3.25 -6.57
C TYR A 288 10.95 2.62 -5.90
N PRO A 289 9.73 2.76 -6.46
CA PRO A 289 8.63 1.85 -6.14
C PRO A 289 8.94 0.48 -6.73
N VAL A 290 8.74 -0.58 -5.93
CA VAL A 290 9.08 -1.95 -6.31
C VAL A 290 7.85 -2.84 -6.32
N GLU A 291 7.64 -3.56 -7.43
CA GLU A 291 6.52 -4.46 -7.66
C GLU A 291 6.99 -5.88 -8.02
N PRO A 292 6.11 -6.90 -7.97
CA PRO A 292 6.45 -8.23 -8.45
C PRO A 292 6.34 -8.32 -9.98
N THR A 293 7.21 -9.12 -10.60
CA THR A 293 7.13 -9.43 -12.05
C THR A 293 5.82 -10.11 -12.46
N ALA A 294 5.11 -10.68 -11.49
CA ALA A 294 3.81 -11.31 -11.68
C ALA A 294 2.63 -10.33 -11.76
N CYS A 295 2.84 -9.08 -11.35
CA CYS A 295 1.84 -8.01 -11.41
C CYS A 295 2.55 -6.68 -11.73
N PRO A 296 3.07 -6.53 -12.97
CA PRO A 296 3.96 -5.43 -13.37
C PRO A 296 3.17 -4.17 -13.75
N THR A 297 2.38 -3.66 -12.83
CA THR A 297 1.48 -2.52 -13.03
C THR A 297 2.22 -1.24 -13.40
N MET A 298 3.37 -0.97 -12.74
CA MET A 298 4.14 0.26 -12.97
C MET A 298 5.18 0.14 -14.08
N THR A 299 5.74 -1.05 -14.27
CA THR A 299 6.86 -1.24 -15.20
C THR A 299 6.40 -1.62 -16.62
N LYS A 300 5.18 -2.14 -16.77
CA LYS A 300 4.69 -2.63 -18.06
C LYS A 300 3.30 -2.14 -18.46
N ALA A 301 2.40 -1.87 -17.49
CA ALA A 301 1.04 -1.47 -17.83
C ALA A 301 0.96 -0.03 -18.34
N PRO A 302 0.00 0.31 -19.21
CA PRO A 302 -0.20 1.66 -19.73
C PRO A 302 -0.75 2.61 -18.66
N PHE A 303 -0.54 3.92 -18.86
CA PHE A 303 -1.19 4.98 -18.09
C PHE A 303 -2.55 5.30 -18.73
N VAL A 304 -3.62 4.89 -18.07
CA VAL A 304 -5.00 4.89 -18.59
C VAL A 304 -5.99 5.31 -17.53
N TYR A 305 -7.23 5.58 -17.92
CA TYR A 305 -8.36 5.60 -17.00
C TYR A 305 -8.90 4.19 -16.78
N ASP A 306 -9.04 3.79 -15.50
CA ASP A 306 -9.60 2.49 -15.14
C ASP A 306 -10.39 2.55 -13.82
N HIS A 307 -11.29 1.57 -13.61
CA HIS A 307 -12.02 1.39 -12.37
C HIS A 307 -11.14 0.74 -11.29
N GLY A 308 -11.39 1.09 -10.02
CA GLY A 308 -10.73 0.44 -8.90
C GLY A 308 -11.26 -0.94 -8.55
N ASP A 309 -12.44 -1.33 -9.09
CA ASP A 309 -13.14 -2.57 -8.79
C ASP A 309 -13.73 -3.24 -10.03
N GLU A 310 -13.99 -4.56 -9.95
CA GLU A 310 -14.47 -5.36 -11.08
C GLU A 310 -15.90 -5.00 -11.47
N ALA A 311 -16.78 -4.69 -10.52
CA ALA A 311 -18.18 -4.34 -10.77
C ALA A 311 -18.37 -2.88 -11.24
N LYS A 312 -17.30 -2.08 -11.33
CA LYS A 312 -17.31 -0.69 -11.80
C LYS A 312 -18.15 0.27 -10.92
N TYR A 313 -18.15 0.01 -9.61
CA TYR A 313 -18.79 0.92 -8.65
C TYR A 313 -17.94 2.16 -8.36
N THR A 314 -16.62 2.07 -8.60
CA THR A 314 -15.70 3.19 -8.44
C THR A 314 -15.65 4.05 -9.70
N PRO A 315 -15.33 5.35 -9.61
CA PRO A 315 -15.06 6.16 -10.79
C PRO A 315 -13.82 5.68 -11.55
N LEU A 316 -13.68 6.13 -12.79
CA LEU A 316 -12.46 5.96 -13.55
C LEU A 316 -11.37 6.89 -12.99
N LEU A 317 -10.24 6.30 -12.61
CA LEU A 317 -9.05 7.00 -12.10
C LEU A 317 -7.91 6.90 -13.11
N ALA A 318 -7.17 7.99 -13.33
CA ALA A 318 -5.99 7.96 -14.18
C ALA A 318 -4.84 7.25 -13.46
N MET A 319 -4.47 6.06 -13.94
CA MET A 319 -3.50 5.19 -13.27
C MET A 319 -2.73 4.30 -14.28
N HIS A 320 -1.59 3.78 -13.89
CA HIS A 320 -1.03 2.62 -14.55
C HIS A 320 -1.88 1.41 -14.17
N SER A 321 -2.44 0.70 -15.14
CA SER A 321 -3.37 -0.40 -14.88
C SER A 321 -3.21 -1.57 -15.85
N LEU A 322 -3.29 -2.78 -15.29
CA LEU A 322 -3.43 -4.06 -16.02
C LEU A 322 -4.89 -4.39 -16.36
N GLY A 323 -5.83 -3.51 -15.98
CA GLY A 323 -7.26 -3.68 -16.20
C GLY A 323 -8.02 -4.19 -14.96
N HIS A 324 -9.19 -3.58 -14.68
CA HIS A 324 -10.01 -3.90 -13.50
C HIS A 324 -10.50 -5.36 -13.43
N SER A 325 -10.54 -6.08 -14.55
CA SER A 325 -10.86 -7.51 -14.61
C SER A 325 -9.62 -8.43 -14.53
N PHE A 326 -8.40 -7.88 -14.41
CA PHE A 326 -7.17 -8.66 -14.31
C PHE A 326 -7.12 -9.45 -12.99
N ILE A 327 -6.84 -10.75 -13.09
CA ILE A 327 -6.67 -11.65 -11.95
C ILE A 327 -5.18 -11.98 -11.81
N PRO A 328 -4.47 -11.38 -10.83
CA PRO A 328 -3.04 -11.65 -10.65
C PRO A 328 -2.73 -13.11 -10.29
N ALA A 329 -1.61 -13.62 -10.80
CA ALA A 329 -1.10 -14.93 -10.42
C ALA A 329 -0.99 -15.08 -8.88
N PRO A 330 -1.16 -16.31 -8.33
CA PRO A 330 -1.24 -16.53 -6.89
C PRO A 330 0.14 -16.53 -6.20
N ILE A 331 0.92 -15.46 -6.40
CA ILE A 331 2.16 -15.25 -5.66
C ILE A 331 1.89 -14.96 -4.17
N HIS A 332 2.88 -15.20 -3.32
CA HIS A 332 2.71 -15.10 -1.86
C HIS A 332 2.80 -13.67 -1.31
N ALA A 333 3.08 -12.66 -2.11
CA ALA A 333 3.00 -11.24 -1.75
C ALA A 333 1.60 -10.68 -2.07
N GLY A 334 0.58 -11.10 -1.33
CA GLY A 334 -0.82 -10.78 -1.61
C GLY A 334 -1.13 -9.28 -1.61
N GLY A 335 -0.42 -8.48 -0.82
CA GLY A 335 -0.56 -7.02 -0.79
C GLY A 335 0.02 -6.29 -2.01
N LEU A 336 0.73 -7.00 -2.91
CA LEU A 336 1.25 -6.46 -4.18
C LEU A 336 0.46 -6.97 -5.41
N ARG A 337 -0.67 -7.64 -5.20
CA ARG A 337 -1.50 -8.24 -6.24
C ARG A 337 -2.72 -7.35 -6.53
N TYR A 338 -2.48 -6.16 -7.05
CA TYR A 338 -3.54 -5.23 -7.43
C TYR A 338 -3.30 -4.72 -8.86
N HIS A 339 -4.38 -4.65 -9.66
CA HIS A 339 -4.31 -4.32 -11.09
C HIS A 339 -3.91 -2.87 -11.38
N GLY A 340 -4.15 -1.94 -10.44
CA GLY A 340 -3.95 -0.51 -10.63
C GLY A 340 -3.00 0.12 -9.61
N MET A 341 -2.37 1.24 -9.99
CA MET A 341 -1.48 2.01 -9.13
C MET A 341 -2.13 3.35 -8.77
N ALA A 342 -1.94 3.81 -7.53
CA ALA A 342 -2.42 5.12 -7.08
C ALA A 342 -2.20 6.23 -8.12
N PRO A 343 -3.18 7.10 -8.39
CA PRO A 343 -3.05 8.19 -9.35
C PRO A 343 -1.83 9.07 -9.10
N THR A 344 -1.53 9.39 -7.84
CA THR A 344 -0.37 10.19 -7.45
C THR A 344 0.97 9.52 -7.77
N VAL A 345 1.09 8.22 -7.53
CA VAL A 345 2.29 7.44 -7.88
C VAL A 345 2.41 7.33 -9.39
N SER A 346 1.31 7.03 -10.09
CA SER A 346 1.27 6.93 -11.55
C SER A 346 1.65 8.23 -12.23
N GLN A 347 1.16 9.36 -11.75
CA GLN A 347 1.52 10.69 -12.24
C GLN A 347 3.02 10.94 -12.11
N LEU A 348 3.61 10.66 -10.95
CA LEU A 348 5.04 10.85 -10.70
C LEU A 348 5.94 9.92 -11.55
N ILE A 349 5.46 8.72 -11.89
CA ILE A 349 6.14 7.83 -12.86
C ILE A 349 6.09 8.45 -14.25
N THR A 350 4.93 8.91 -14.68
CA THR A 350 4.75 9.56 -16.01
C THR A 350 5.63 10.81 -16.16
N GLU A 351 5.92 11.51 -15.08
CA GLU A 351 6.83 12.66 -15.03
C GLU A 351 8.32 12.28 -14.87
N ASN A 352 8.66 10.99 -14.82
CA ASN A 352 10.01 10.48 -14.56
C ASN A 352 10.61 10.93 -13.21
N ILE A 353 9.77 11.27 -12.24
CA ILE A 353 10.20 11.58 -10.86
C ILE A 353 10.48 10.28 -10.11
N LEU A 354 9.70 9.24 -10.39
CA LEU A 354 9.88 7.89 -9.86
C LEU A 354 10.36 6.94 -10.95
N ALA A 355 11.21 5.97 -10.58
CA ALA A 355 11.71 4.94 -11.49
C ALA A 355 11.32 3.54 -10.97
N PRO A 356 10.19 2.97 -11.42
CA PRO A 356 9.69 1.70 -10.91
C PRO A 356 10.63 0.54 -11.25
N LYS A 357 10.66 -0.47 -10.36
CA LYS A 357 11.42 -1.71 -10.54
C LYS A 357 10.53 -2.92 -10.27
N ALA A 358 10.76 -4.01 -11.01
CA ALA A 358 10.08 -5.29 -10.83
C ALA A 358 11.06 -6.37 -10.34
N VAL A 359 10.62 -7.19 -9.38
CA VAL A 359 11.42 -8.24 -8.75
C VAL A 359 10.68 -9.57 -8.83
N THR A 360 11.42 -10.67 -9.06
CA THR A 360 10.85 -12.02 -9.05
C THR A 360 10.55 -12.49 -7.62
N GLN A 361 9.62 -13.43 -7.47
CA GLN A 361 9.26 -13.96 -6.16
C GLN A 361 10.46 -14.65 -5.48
N ILE A 362 11.23 -15.45 -6.23
CA ILE A 362 12.37 -16.19 -5.68
C ILE A 362 13.46 -15.23 -5.21
N ASP A 363 13.79 -14.20 -5.99
CA ASP A 363 14.81 -13.22 -5.58
C ASP A 363 14.34 -12.39 -4.37
N ALA A 364 13.05 -12.07 -4.29
CA ALA A 364 12.46 -11.45 -3.11
C ALA A 364 12.67 -12.32 -1.85
N TYR A 365 12.37 -13.63 -1.93
CA TYR A 365 12.57 -14.53 -0.78
C TYR A 365 14.03 -14.73 -0.43
N LYS A 366 14.96 -14.82 -1.40
CA LYS A 366 16.41 -14.85 -1.14
C LYS A 366 16.84 -13.64 -0.31
N ALA A 367 16.41 -12.44 -0.70
CA ALA A 367 16.72 -11.21 0.02
C ALA A 367 16.07 -11.19 1.42
N GLY A 368 14.83 -11.64 1.56
CA GLY A 368 14.14 -11.73 2.84
C GLY A 368 14.81 -12.68 3.82
N ILE A 369 15.33 -13.82 3.36
CA ILE A 369 16.09 -14.78 4.19
C ILE A 369 17.46 -14.22 4.56
N LEU A 370 18.16 -13.59 3.63
CA LEU A 370 19.40 -12.88 3.92
C LEU A 370 19.17 -11.84 5.03
N TRP A 371 18.13 -11.05 4.92
CA TRP A 371 17.73 -10.08 5.93
C TRP A 371 17.44 -10.74 7.29
N ALA A 372 16.63 -11.79 7.33
CA ALA A 372 16.29 -12.48 8.56
C ALA A 372 17.54 -13.03 9.29
N ARG A 373 18.53 -13.52 8.53
CA ARG A 373 19.79 -14.04 9.07
C ARG A 373 20.74 -12.94 9.58
N THR A 374 20.69 -11.75 8.95
CA THR A 374 21.54 -10.63 9.33
C THR A 374 20.91 -9.72 10.38
N GLU A 375 19.67 -9.30 10.18
CA GLU A 375 19.00 -8.31 11.03
C GLU A 375 17.98 -8.92 12.02
N GLY A 376 17.66 -10.21 11.91
CA GLY A 376 16.90 -10.98 12.90
C GLY A 376 15.38 -10.82 12.80
N ILE A 377 14.85 -10.11 11.81
CA ILE A 377 13.41 -9.91 11.61
C ILE A 377 12.98 -10.66 10.36
N VAL A 378 11.97 -11.54 10.45
CA VAL A 378 11.37 -12.19 9.28
C VAL A 378 10.44 -11.18 8.60
N PRO A 379 10.74 -10.74 7.37
CA PRO A 379 9.93 -9.73 6.70
C PRO A 379 8.64 -10.31 6.12
N ALA A 380 7.63 -9.45 5.94
CA ALA A 380 6.47 -9.80 5.11
C ALA A 380 6.92 -10.08 3.67
N PRO A 381 6.25 -10.99 2.94
CA PRO A 381 6.56 -11.28 1.54
C PRO A 381 6.59 -10.04 0.64
N GLU A 382 5.76 -9.07 0.93
CA GLU A 382 5.75 -7.77 0.27
C GLU A 382 7.05 -6.99 0.51
N THR A 383 7.51 -6.94 1.77
CA THR A 383 8.75 -6.26 2.16
C THR A 383 9.98 -6.87 1.47
N ASN A 384 9.94 -8.18 1.19
CA ASN A 384 11.02 -8.89 0.50
C ASN A 384 11.34 -8.28 -0.87
N HIS A 385 10.35 -7.73 -1.59
CA HIS A 385 10.57 -7.08 -2.89
C HIS A 385 11.39 -5.79 -2.74
N ALA A 386 11.09 -4.97 -1.73
CA ALA A 386 11.89 -3.79 -1.42
C ALA A 386 13.31 -4.18 -0.97
N LEU A 387 13.46 -5.26 -0.20
CA LEU A 387 14.74 -5.78 0.24
C LEU A 387 15.60 -6.26 -0.93
N ALA A 388 15.03 -6.98 -1.91
CA ALA A 388 15.77 -7.41 -3.09
C ALA A 388 16.33 -6.22 -3.87
N CYS A 389 15.52 -5.20 -4.11
CA CYS A 389 15.99 -3.96 -4.73
C CYS A 389 17.08 -3.26 -3.90
N CYS A 390 16.93 -3.22 -2.56
CA CYS A 390 17.94 -2.65 -1.67
C CYS A 390 19.27 -3.40 -1.73
N VAL A 391 19.23 -4.74 -1.77
CA VAL A 391 20.43 -5.59 -1.91
C VAL A 391 21.12 -5.33 -3.25
N ASP A 392 20.36 -5.20 -4.34
CA ASP A 392 20.91 -4.94 -5.66
C ASP A 392 21.56 -3.55 -5.75
N GLU A 393 20.93 -2.51 -5.19
CA GLU A 393 21.54 -1.16 -5.14
C GLU A 393 22.79 -1.12 -4.23
N ALA A 394 22.80 -1.88 -3.13
CA ALA A 394 23.97 -2.00 -2.28
C ALA A 394 25.15 -2.71 -2.97
N LYS A 395 24.87 -3.75 -3.77
CA LYS A 395 25.88 -4.42 -4.61
C LYS A 395 26.43 -3.48 -5.69
N LYS A 396 25.53 -2.74 -6.35
CA LYS A 396 25.91 -1.75 -7.35
C LYS A 396 26.82 -0.65 -6.74
N ALA A 397 26.50 -0.16 -5.53
CA ALA A 397 27.36 0.77 -4.80
C ALA A 397 28.75 0.21 -4.55
N LYS A 398 28.87 -1.11 -4.24
CA LYS A 398 30.14 -1.82 -4.09
C LYS A 398 30.90 -1.88 -5.41
N GLU A 399 30.25 -2.29 -6.50
CA GLU A 399 30.86 -2.38 -7.83
C GLU A 399 31.38 -1.01 -8.33
N GLU A 400 30.65 0.06 -8.04
CA GLU A 400 31.03 1.43 -8.37
C GLU A 400 32.07 2.03 -7.38
N GLY A 401 32.30 1.39 -6.24
CA GLY A 401 33.18 1.92 -5.18
C GLY A 401 32.65 3.21 -4.55
N LYS A 402 31.34 3.46 -4.57
CA LYS A 402 30.71 4.70 -4.09
C LYS A 402 29.90 4.45 -2.82
N GLU A 403 30.13 5.30 -1.82
CA GLU A 403 29.22 5.37 -0.67
C GLU A 403 27.84 5.90 -1.14
N LYS A 404 26.76 5.20 -0.75
CA LYS A 404 25.37 5.58 -0.99
C LYS A 404 24.58 5.41 0.29
N VAL A 405 23.69 6.35 0.58
CA VAL A 405 22.71 6.22 1.65
C VAL A 405 21.41 5.67 1.07
N ILE A 406 21.09 4.42 1.42
CA ILE A 406 19.89 3.73 0.97
C ILE A 406 18.88 3.72 2.12
N LEU A 407 17.70 4.24 1.89
CA LEU A 407 16.56 4.21 2.81
C LEU A 407 15.45 3.36 2.23
N PHE A 408 14.99 2.33 2.95
CA PHE A 408 13.81 1.59 2.52
C PHE A 408 12.75 1.46 3.63
N ASN A 409 11.48 1.23 3.21
CA ASN A 409 10.40 0.98 4.14
C ASN A 409 10.28 -0.52 4.44
N PHE A 410 10.51 -0.89 5.70
CA PHE A 410 10.23 -2.23 6.20
C PHE A 410 8.74 -2.30 6.56
N SER A 411 7.93 -2.60 5.56
CA SER A 411 6.47 -2.41 5.55
C SER A 411 5.69 -3.29 6.53
N GLY A 412 6.28 -4.42 6.95
CA GLY A 412 5.65 -5.35 7.90
C GLY A 412 6.49 -6.60 8.15
N HIS A 413 6.18 -7.33 9.23
CA HIS A 413 6.79 -8.63 9.53
C HIS A 413 6.03 -9.80 8.87
N GLY A 414 6.72 -10.93 8.68
CA GLY A 414 6.21 -12.14 8.04
C GLY A 414 5.70 -13.25 8.99
N LEU A 415 5.53 -12.94 10.28
CA LEU A 415 5.20 -13.99 11.28
C LEU A 415 3.85 -14.66 11.03
N LEU A 416 2.91 -13.97 10.38
CA LEU A 416 1.61 -14.52 9.98
C LEU A 416 1.63 -15.07 8.53
N ASP A 417 2.78 -15.07 7.87
CA ASP A 417 2.97 -15.51 6.49
C ASP A 417 4.05 -16.58 6.35
N LEU A 418 4.42 -17.25 7.45
CA LEU A 418 5.47 -18.29 7.48
C LEU A 418 5.19 -19.46 6.55
N GLY A 419 3.93 -19.77 6.23
CA GLY A 419 3.59 -20.79 5.24
C GLY A 419 4.20 -20.55 3.85
N ALA A 420 4.42 -19.30 3.47
CA ALA A 420 5.09 -18.95 2.24
C ALA A 420 6.62 -19.23 2.30
N TYR A 421 7.23 -19.02 3.47
CA TYR A 421 8.63 -19.39 3.70
C TYR A 421 8.82 -20.91 3.72
N VAL A 422 7.85 -21.67 4.25
CA VAL A 422 7.86 -23.15 4.17
C VAL A 422 7.94 -23.58 2.71
N LYS A 423 7.09 -23.03 1.84
CA LYS A 423 7.13 -23.35 0.39
C LYS A 423 8.44 -22.93 -0.28
N TYR A 424 9.05 -21.84 0.14
CA TYR A 424 10.37 -21.45 -0.37
C TYR A 424 11.43 -22.50 0.02
N PHE A 425 11.47 -22.95 1.27
CA PHE A 425 12.46 -23.92 1.75
C PHE A 425 12.25 -25.32 1.18
N SER A 426 11.02 -25.71 0.85
CA SER A 426 10.72 -26.98 0.15
C SER A 426 10.98 -26.92 -1.35
N GLY A 427 11.28 -25.74 -1.93
CA GLY A 427 11.49 -25.57 -3.36
C GLY A 427 10.18 -25.48 -4.17
N ASP A 428 9.04 -25.30 -3.51
CA ASP A 428 7.72 -25.27 -4.16
C ASP A 428 7.34 -23.88 -4.67
N LEU A 429 8.14 -22.85 -4.40
CA LEU A 429 7.91 -21.51 -4.98
C LEU A 429 8.41 -21.46 -6.42
N VAL A 430 7.55 -20.97 -7.30
CA VAL A 430 7.85 -20.81 -8.72
C VAL A 430 7.78 -19.33 -9.08
N ASP A 431 8.75 -18.83 -9.84
CA ASP A 431 8.68 -17.50 -10.42
C ASP A 431 7.61 -17.44 -11.51
N TYR A 432 6.90 -16.33 -11.53
CA TYR A 432 5.98 -15.98 -12.60
C TYR A 432 6.31 -14.58 -13.13
N ARG A 433 6.38 -14.47 -14.43
CA ARG A 433 6.43 -13.19 -15.13
C ARG A 433 5.19 -13.09 -16.01
N LEU A 434 4.41 -12.04 -15.84
CA LEU A 434 3.23 -11.83 -16.66
C LEU A 434 3.66 -11.68 -18.13
N PRO A 435 3.15 -12.55 -19.04
CA PRO A 435 3.47 -12.46 -20.46
C PRO A 435 3.01 -11.14 -21.08
N ASP A 436 3.78 -10.61 -22.03
CA ASP A 436 3.42 -9.35 -22.70
C ASP A 436 2.13 -9.49 -23.52
N GLU A 437 1.82 -10.67 -24.02
CA GLU A 437 0.58 -10.98 -24.72
C GLU A 437 -0.65 -10.85 -23.81
N GLU A 438 -0.54 -11.26 -22.55
CA GLU A 438 -1.64 -11.12 -21.57
C GLU A 438 -1.87 -9.64 -21.21
N ILE A 439 -0.79 -8.84 -21.15
CA ILE A 439 -0.89 -7.39 -20.94
C ILE A 439 -1.62 -6.74 -22.11
N LEU A 440 -1.21 -7.02 -23.35
CA LEU A 440 -1.85 -6.51 -24.56
C LEU A 440 -3.31 -6.93 -24.67
N GLU A 441 -3.67 -8.14 -24.22
CA GLU A 441 -5.06 -8.57 -24.19
C GLU A 441 -5.86 -7.78 -23.16
N SER A 442 -5.30 -7.54 -21.98
CA SER A 442 -5.96 -6.77 -20.93
C SER A 442 -6.17 -5.29 -21.32
N GLU A 443 -5.30 -4.73 -22.18
CA GLU A 443 -5.43 -3.35 -22.68
C GLU A 443 -6.69 -3.12 -23.53
N LYS A 444 -7.26 -4.17 -24.11
CA LYS A 444 -8.46 -4.05 -24.96
C LYS A 444 -9.66 -3.46 -24.23
N ILE A 445 -9.74 -3.64 -22.91
CA ILE A 445 -10.85 -3.07 -22.11
C ILE A 445 -10.82 -1.53 -22.09
N PHE A 446 -9.68 -0.91 -22.38
CA PHE A 446 -9.51 0.55 -22.36
C PHE A 446 -9.87 1.23 -23.67
N ALA A 447 -10.22 0.46 -24.71
CA ALA A 447 -10.44 0.99 -26.07
C ALA A 447 -11.53 2.09 -26.10
N ASP A 448 -12.58 1.91 -25.29
CA ASP A 448 -13.72 2.82 -25.22
C ASP A 448 -13.65 3.81 -24.05
N TYR A 449 -12.57 3.76 -23.25
CA TYR A 449 -12.40 4.67 -22.11
C TYR A 449 -11.75 6.00 -22.53
N PRO A 450 -12.07 7.10 -21.83
CA PRO A 450 -11.36 8.36 -22.02
C PRO A 450 -9.86 8.17 -21.77
N LYS A 451 -9.03 9.02 -22.38
CA LYS A 451 -7.56 8.95 -22.21
C LYS A 451 -7.11 10.04 -21.24
N PRO A 452 -6.28 9.71 -20.22
CA PRO A 452 -5.72 10.72 -19.36
C PRO A 452 -4.75 11.63 -20.13
N GLN A 453 -4.65 12.88 -19.70
CA GLN A 453 -3.67 13.82 -20.25
C GLN A 453 -2.31 13.57 -19.61
N ILE A 454 -1.25 13.76 -20.42
CA ILE A 454 0.11 13.81 -19.88
C ILE A 454 0.32 15.23 -19.32
N ILE A 455 0.14 15.36 -18.01
CA ILE A 455 0.27 16.62 -17.29
C ILE A 455 1.69 16.72 -16.75
N LYS A 456 2.30 17.91 -16.86
CA LYS A 456 3.53 18.23 -16.13
C LYS A 456 3.17 19.09 -14.93
N SER A 457 3.61 18.70 -13.75
CA SER A 457 3.35 19.42 -12.50
C SER A 457 4.09 20.75 -12.44
N ARG A 458 5.20 20.87 -13.20
CA ARG A 458 6.02 22.08 -13.38
C ARG A 458 6.43 22.28 -14.83
#